data_39041588a68a066cc868842e5817412d
#
_entry.id   39041588a68a066cc868842e5817412d
#
_cell.length_a   1.000
_cell.length_b   1.000
_cell.length_c   1.000
_cell.angle_alpha   90.00
_cell.angle_beta   90.00
_cell.angle_gamma   90.00
#
_symmetry.space_group_name_H-M   'P 1'
#
loop_
_entity.id
_entity.type
_entity.pdbx_description
1 polymer ?
#
loop_
_entity_poly.entity_id
_entity_poly.type
_entity_poly.pdbx_seq_one_letter_code
_entity_poly.pdbx_strand_id
1 'polypeptide(L)'
;AGRGHKWLPHFSASTPETVWGYYGLTPEQAQRGGLNPKMFNSFLDGSKPSIESAAVANATGLSVPSGGLLYPPGGVDEIPNLTRPRSEGGVLERKGMVEVISSLRADGTPIDYDIRMGVWVTVEGGTDYIRHCFEEYNAQTDDSGRYFTLYKRWHLIGLEVGMSVASVALRGEPTGVATGWRADVVATAKRDLQPGEVLDGEGGYTVWGKLQPAARSVAIGGLPLGLAHDVRLVRPVAAGQCLTWDDVAMDTSTRAFQIRKEMEALLTPEAEPAALK
;
A
#
# COMPACT_ATOMS: atom_id res chain seq x y z
N ALA A 1 -11.17 2.19 1.58
CA ALA A 1 -10.37 3.00 2.53
C ALA A 1 -8.92 3.05 2.06
N GLY A 2 -8.17 4.04 2.51
CA GLY A 2 -6.77 4.13 2.16
C GLY A 2 -6.09 5.41 2.61
N ARG A 3 -5.01 5.76 1.94
CA ARG A 3 -4.22 6.95 2.22
C ARG A 3 -3.92 7.75 0.97
N GLY A 4 -3.42 8.95 1.15
CA GLY A 4 -2.80 9.74 0.08
C GLY A 4 -1.29 9.54 0.02
N HIS A 5 -0.72 9.65 -1.18
CA HIS A 5 0.71 9.51 -1.39
C HIS A 5 1.18 10.28 -2.63
N LYS A 6 2.45 10.67 -2.65
CA LYS A 6 3.10 11.24 -3.84
C LYS A 6 3.61 10.09 -4.70
N TRP A 7 2.92 9.78 -5.81
CA TRP A 7 3.30 8.63 -6.61
C TRP A 7 3.06 8.82 -8.12
N LEU A 8 3.97 8.28 -8.92
CA LEU A 8 3.88 8.12 -10.37
C LEU A 8 4.45 6.74 -10.75
N PRO A 9 4.02 6.13 -11.86
CA PRO A 9 4.43 4.77 -12.25
C PRO A 9 5.94 4.55 -12.27
N HIS A 10 6.73 5.50 -12.78
CA HIS A 10 8.18 5.39 -12.87
C HIS A 10 8.90 5.48 -11.51
N PHE A 11 8.20 5.90 -10.44
CA PHE A 11 8.79 5.94 -9.10
C PHE A 11 9.07 4.54 -8.53
N SER A 12 8.38 3.51 -9.02
CA SER A 12 8.67 2.12 -8.65
C SER A 12 10.12 1.71 -8.92
N ALA A 13 10.78 2.35 -9.89
CA ALA A 13 12.19 2.14 -10.20
C ALA A 13 13.15 3.12 -9.48
N SER A 14 12.66 3.99 -8.59
CA SER A 14 13.51 4.94 -7.85
C SER A 14 14.50 4.22 -6.93
N THR A 15 15.62 4.87 -6.68
CA THR A 15 16.72 4.32 -5.87
C THR A 15 17.13 5.28 -4.76
N PRO A 16 17.86 4.82 -3.72
CA PRO A 16 18.42 5.69 -2.69
C PRO A 16 19.27 6.85 -3.21
N GLU A 17 19.82 6.75 -4.41
CA GLU A 17 20.59 7.83 -5.05
C GLU A 17 19.69 8.87 -5.69
N THR A 18 18.58 8.44 -6.32
CA THR A 18 17.69 9.33 -7.08
C THR A 18 16.60 9.96 -6.23
N VAL A 19 16.32 9.42 -5.04
CA VAL A 19 15.17 9.79 -4.20
C VAL A 19 15.12 11.28 -3.85
N TRP A 20 16.27 11.89 -3.57
CA TRP A 20 16.32 13.28 -3.09
C TRP A 20 15.84 14.28 -4.13
N GLY A 21 16.16 14.05 -5.40
CA GLY A 21 15.66 14.90 -6.50
C GLY A 21 14.13 14.97 -6.55
N TYR A 22 13.45 13.86 -6.27
CA TYR A 22 11.98 13.83 -6.21
C TYR A 22 11.38 14.55 -5.00
N TYR A 23 12.17 14.73 -3.93
CA TYR A 23 11.76 15.51 -2.75
C TYR A 23 12.24 16.97 -2.80
N GLY A 24 12.96 17.37 -3.85
CA GLY A 24 13.52 18.73 -3.99
C GLY A 24 14.66 18.99 -3.00
N LEU A 25 15.38 17.94 -2.59
CA LEU A 25 16.51 18.00 -1.69
C LEU A 25 17.81 17.68 -2.42
N THR A 26 18.92 18.23 -1.93
CA THR A 26 20.25 17.74 -2.31
C THR A 26 20.70 16.62 -1.35
N PRO A 27 21.65 15.75 -1.77
CA PRO A 27 22.23 14.74 -0.87
C PRO A 27 22.82 15.34 0.42
N GLU A 28 23.46 16.51 0.32
CA GLU A 28 24.05 17.20 1.46
C GLU A 28 22.98 17.74 2.43
N GLN A 29 21.84 18.22 1.91
CA GLN A 29 20.71 18.64 2.74
C GLN A 29 20.12 17.45 3.49
N ALA A 30 19.96 16.32 2.79
CA ALA A 30 19.43 15.09 3.37
C ALA A 30 20.38 14.55 4.48
N GLN A 31 21.69 14.53 4.21
CA GLN A 31 22.69 14.10 5.16
C GLN A 31 22.69 14.99 6.41
N ARG A 32 22.66 16.32 6.26
CA ARG A 32 22.58 17.26 7.40
C ARG A 32 21.30 17.07 8.23
N GLY A 33 20.20 16.68 7.57
CA GLY A 33 18.93 16.36 8.23
C GLY A 33 18.88 14.96 8.87
N GLY A 34 19.94 14.15 8.74
CA GLY A 34 19.95 12.77 9.24
C GLY A 34 18.92 11.86 8.55
N LEU A 35 18.54 12.18 7.31
CA LEU A 35 17.49 11.47 6.59
C LEU A 35 18.02 10.14 6.02
N ASN A 36 17.25 9.07 6.17
CA ASN A 36 17.61 7.75 5.65
C ASN A 36 17.11 7.59 4.20
N PRO A 37 18.01 7.46 3.20
CA PRO A 37 17.62 7.38 1.81
C PRO A 37 16.77 6.14 1.48
N LYS A 38 17.04 4.98 2.05
CA LYS A 38 16.21 3.78 1.86
C LYS A 38 14.79 3.97 2.39
N MET A 39 14.65 4.59 3.57
CA MET A 39 13.33 4.89 4.15
C MET A 39 12.54 5.84 3.24
N PHE A 40 13.15 6.92 2.78
CA PHE A 40 12.48 7.86 1.87
C PHE A 40 12.17 7.22 0.51
N ASN A 41 13.07 6.36 0.03
CA ASN A 41 12.84 5.65 -1.21
C ASN A 41 11.70 4.62 -1.11
N SER A 42 11.53 3.95 0.03
CA SER A 42 10.41 3.03 0.24
C SER A 42 9.04 3.72 0.23
N PHE A 43 8.98 4.99 0.59
CA PHE A 43 7.79 5.81 0.36
C PHE A 43 7.59 6.07 -1.14
N LEU A 44 8.66 6.47 -1.84
CA LEU A 44 8.57 6.90 -3.22
C LEU A 44 8.27 5.74 -4.17
N ASP A 45 8.93 4.58 -4.00
CA ASP A 45 8.80 3.43 -4.89
C ASP A 45 7.47 2.65 -4.73
N GLY A 46 6.68 2.98 -3.72
CA GLY A 46 5.39 2.34 -3.46
C GLY A 46 5.46 1.15 -2.49
N SER A 47 6.64 0.77 -1.99
CA SER A 47 6.79 -0.33 -1.02
C SER A 47 6.03 -0.04 0.27
N LYS A 48 6.25 1.15 0.86
CA LYS A 48 5.60 1.54 2.12
C LYS A 48 4.08 1.64 1.99
N PRO A 49 3.51 2.32 0.98
CA PRO A 49 2.07 2.30 0.74
C PRO A 49 1.49 0.90 0.56
N SER A 50 2.22 -0.01 -0.09
CA SER A 50 1.81 -1.42 -0.25
C SER A 50 1.77 -2.15 1.09
N ILE A 51 2.79 -1.98 1.95
CA ILE A 51 2.86 -2.58 3.30
C ILE A 51 1.70 -2.09 4.17
N GLU A 52 1.46 -0.78 4.19
CA GLU A 52 0.38 -0.18 4.97
C GLU A 52 -1.01 -0.63 4.46
N SER A 53 -1.21 -0.68 3.14
CA SER A 53 -2.45 -1.17 2.55
C SER A 53 -2.71 -2.65 2.84
N ALA A 54 -1.66 -3.49 2.84
CA ALA A 54 -1.75 -4.88 3.25
C ALA A 54 -2.16 -5.02 4.72
N ALA A 55 -1.55 -4.23 5.61
CA ALA A 55 -1.90 -4.22 7.02
C ALA A 55 -3.38 -3.81 7.23
N VAL A 56 -3.86 -2.77 6.55
CA VAL A 56 -5.26 -2.34 6.60
C VAL A 56 -6.19 -3.44 6.08
N ALA A 57 -5.91 -4.03 4.92
CA ALA A 57 -6.72 -5.10 4.35
C ALA A 57 -6.83 -6.31 5.30
N ASN A 58 -5.70 -6.77 5.83
CA ASN A 58 -5.64 -7.91 6.75
C ASN A 58 -6.34 -7.65 8.09
N ALA A 59 -6.40 -6.39 8.55
CA ALA A 59 -7.05 -6.02 9.80
C ALA A 59 -8.55 -5.74 9.65
N THR A 60 -9.00 -5.22 8.50
CA THR A 60 -10.36 -4.68 8.34
C THR A 60 -11.29 -5.56 7.50
N GLY A 61 -10.77 -6.58 6.83
CA GLY A 61 -11.56 -7.39 5.91
C GLY A 61 -11.72 -6.78 4.52
N LEU A 62 -11.08 -5.65 4.23
CA LEU A 62 -11.07 -5.07 2.89
C LEU A 62 -10.21 -5.90 1.94
N SER A 63 -10.59 -5.96 0.68
CA SER A 63 -9.81 -6.59 -0.38
C SER A 63 -8.76 -5.62 -0.96
N VAL A 64 -7.86 -6.17 -1.77
CA VAL A 64 -6.84 -5.40 -2.49
C VAL A 64 -7.07 -5.50 -4.00
N PRO A 65 -6.62 -4.51 -4.79
CA PRO A 65 -6.74 -4.58 -6.25
C PRO A 65 -5.98 -5.77 -6.82
N SER A 66 -6.59 -6.47 -7.80
CA SER A 66 -6.03 -7.69 -8.41
C SER A 66 -4.70 -7.46 -9.14
N GLY A 67 -4.49 -6.26 -9.66
CA GLY A 67 -3.27 -5.82 -10.36
C GLY A 67 -2.25 -5.09 -9.49
N GLY A 68 -2.54 -4.87 -8.21
CA GLY A 68 -1.83 -3.96 -7.32
C GLY A 68 -2.48 -2.58 -7.27
N LEU A 69 -1.96 -1.69 -6.42
CA LEU A 69 -2.47 -0.33 -6.24
C LEU A 69 -2.46 0.45 -7.56
N LEU A 70 -3.51 1.21 -7.81
CA LEU A 70 -3.71 2.00 -9.04
C LEU A 70 -3.16 3.42 -8.91
N TYR A 71 -3.13 3.96 -7.71
CA TYR A 71 -2.72 5.33 -7.41
C TYR A 71 -3.46 6.38 -8.26
N PRO A 72 -4.80 6.36 -8.33
CA PRO A 72 -5.53 7.37 -9.09
C PRO A 72 -5.19 8.77 -8.57
N PRO A 73 -4.95 9.74 -9.47
CA PRO A 73 -4.71 11.12 -9.08
C PRO A 73 -6.02 11.77 -8.60
N GLY A 74 -5.96 12.49 -7.46
CA GLY A 74 -7.15 13.18 -6.97
C GLY A 74 -6.91 14.03 -5.73
N GLY A 75 -7.67 15.12 -5.64
CA GLY A 75 -7.81 15.96 -4.45
C GLY A 75 -8.86 15.42 -3.50
N VAL A 76 -8.94 15.99 -2.30
CA VAL A 76 -9.89 15.58 -1.25
C VAL A 76 -11.32 15.56 -1.77
N ASP A 77 -11.70 16.57 -2.56
CA ASP A 77 -13.07 16.73 -3.06
C ASP A 77 -13.43 15.70 -4.15
N GLU A 78 -12.42 15.08 -4.78
CA GLU A 78 -12.62 14.08 -5.83
C GLU A 78 -12.69 12.64 -5.29
N ILE A 79 -12.27 12.41 -4.04
CA ILE A 79 -12.17 11.06 -3.47
C ILE A 79 -13.51 10.30 -3.53
N PRO A 80 -14.68 10.88 -3.18
CA PRO A 80 -15.94 10.13 -3.24
C PRO A 80 -16.24 9.62 -4.65
N ASN A 81 -15.97 10.42 -5.67
CA ASN A 81 -16.15 10.04 -7.07
C ASN A 81 -15.14 8.99 -7.53
N LEU A 82 -13.86 9.15 -7.20
CA LEU A 82 -12.79 8.25 -7.59
C LEU A 82 -12.96 6.86 -6.98
N THR A 83 -13.35 6.79 -5.72
CA THR A 83 -13.33 5.55 -4.94
C THR A 83 -14.62 4.73 -5.01
N ARG A 84 -15.46 5.02 -6.01
CA ARG A 84 -16.58 4.16 -6.42
C ARG A 84 -16.07 2.97 -7.26
N PRO A 85 -16.87 1.89 -7.35
CA PRO A 85 -16.61 0.84 -8.33
C PRO A 85 -16.59 1.38 -9.77
N ARG A 86 -15.83 0.75 -10.66
CA ARG A 86 -15.82 1.07 -12.10
C ARG A 86 -17.20 0.99 -12.73
N SER A 87 -18.01 0.03 -12.30
CA SER A 87 -19.41 -0.10 -12.75
C SER A 87 -20.29 1.11 -12.38
N GLU A 88 -19.83 1.95 -11.45
CA GLU A 88 -20.52 3.13 -10.96
C GLU A 88 -19.75 4.43 -11.30
N GLY A 89 -18.80 4.36 -12.23
CA GLY A 89 -18.05 5.52 -12.73
C GLY A 89 -16.80 5.88 -11.92
N GLY A 90 -16.39 5.07 -10.94
CA GLY A 90 -15.14 5.24 -10.21
C GLY A 90 -13.99 4.43 -10.78
N VAL A 91 -12.94 4.19 -9.98
CA VAL A 91 -11.74 3.46 -10.42
C VAL A 91 -11.57 2.10 -9.75
N LEU A 92 -12.28 1.81 -8.66
CA LEU A 92 -12.14 0.57 -7.93
C LEU A 92 -12.75 -0.62 -8.70
N GLU A 93 -12.15 -1.79 -8.56
CA GLU A 93 -12.70 -3.02 -9.16
C GLU A 93 -14.06 -3.38 -8.54
N ARG A 94 -14.23 -3.13 -7.26
CA ARG A 94 -15.44 -3.43 -6.46
C ARG A 94 -15.50 -2.60 -5.18
N LYS A 95 -16.59 -2.68 -4.45
CA LYS A 95 -16.72 -2.14 -3.09
C LYS A 95 -15.83 -2.92 -2.10
N GLY A 96 -15.55 -2.33 -0.96
CA GLY A 96 -14.81 -3.00 0.12
C GLY A 96 -13.33 -3.22 -0.21
N MET A 97 -12.65 -2.22 -0.81
CA MET A 97 -11.24 -2.29 -1.21
C MET A 97 -10.39 -1.24 -0.53
N VAL A 98 -9.09 -1.52 -0.44
CA VAL A 98 -8.06 -0.51 -0.16
C VAL A 98 -7.54 0.09 -1.47
N GLU A 99 -7.14 1.36 -1.41
CA GLU A 99 -6.47 2.05 -2.53
C GLU A 99 -5.64 3.22 -2.01
N VAL A 100 -4.72 3.71 -2.80
CA VAL A 100 -3.88 4.88 -2.48
C VAL A 100 -4.13 5.97 -3.52
N ILE A 101 -4.47 7.17 -3.07
CA ILE A 101 -4.70 8.33 -3.94
C ILE A 101 -3.39 9.05 -4.20
N SER A 102 -3.04 9.29 -5.47
CA SER A 102 -1.85 10.07 -5.82
C SER A 102 -2.09 11.57 -5.69
N SER A 103 -1.10 12.27 -5.12
CA SER A 103 -1.06 13.74 -5.07
C SER A 103 -0.49 14.38 -6.33
N LEU A 104 -0.17 13.58 -7.33
CA LEU A 104 0.38 14.03 -8.61
C LEU A 104 -0.51 13.60 -9.77
N ARG A 105 -0.68 14.48 -10.75
CA ARG A 105 -1.23 14.12 -12.07
C ARG A 105 -0.21 13.31 -12.87
N ALA A 106 -0.64 12.68 -13.93
CA ALA A 106 0.21 11.83 -14.78
C ALA A 106 1.43 12.57 -15.37
N ASP A 107 1.31 13.88 -15.57
CA ASP A 107 2.40 14.76 -16.04
C ASP A 107 3.36 15.20 -14.92
N GLY A 108 3.12 14.76 -13.67
CA GLY A 108 3.90 15.10 -12.49
C GLY A 108 3.52 16.41 -11.81
N THR A 109 2.51 17.12 -12.31
CA THR A 109 2.04 18.35 -11.66
C THR A 109 1.29 18.03 -10.36
N PRO A 110 1.49 18.83 -9.29
CA PRO A 110 0.76 18.66 -8.03
C PRO A 110 -0.75 18.85 -8.20
N ILE A 111 -1.50 18.16 -7.37
CA ILE A 111 -2.96 18.30 -7.26
C ILE A 111 -3.26 19.24 -6.10
N ASP A 112 -4.14 20.22 -6.35
CA ASP A 112 -4.62 21.11 -5.31
C ASP A 112 -5.48 20.33 -4.29
N TYR A 113 -5.38 20.71 -3.02
CA TYR A 113 -6.08 20.01 -1.93
C TYR A 113 -5.83 18.51 -1.86
N ASP A 114 -4.60 18.08 -2.23
CA ASP A 114 -4.19 16.67 -2.13
C ASP A 114 -4.28 16.13 -0.70
N ILE A 115 -4.34 14.80 -0.58
CA ILE A 115 -4.39 14.09 0.72
C ILE A 115 -3.07 13.38 1.05
N ARG A 116 -1.95 13.80 0.50
CA ARG A 116 -0.64 13.12 0.58
C ARG A 116 -0.23 12.61 1.95
N MET A 117 -0.55 13.35 3.02
CA MET A 117 -0.20 12.98 4.40
C MET A 117 -1.40 12.44 5.18
N GLY A 118 -2.50 12.19 4.51
CA GLY A 118 -3.76 11.85 5.15
C GLY A 118 -4.22 10.44 4.87
N VAL A 119 -5.33 10.10 5.50
CA VAL A 119 -6.06 8.84 5.34
C VAL A 119 -7.53 9.13 5.07
N TRP A 120 -8.21 8.22 4.39
CA TRP A 120 -9.60 8.38 3.99
C TRP A 120 -10.37 7.05 4.08
N VAL A 121 -11.67 7.17 4.26
CA VAL A 121 -12.64 6.08 4.10
C VAL A 121 -13.87 6.60 3.39
N THR A 122 -14.25 5.94 2.30
CA THR A 122 -15.49 6.22 1.57
C THR A 122 -16.53 5.18 1.97
N VAL A 123 -17.69 5.64 2.35
CA VAL A 123 -18.83 4.82 2.73
C VAL A 123 -20.00 5.06 1.77
N GLU A 124 -20.84 4.05 1.59
CA GLU A 124 -22.05 4.14 0.79
C GLU A 124 -23.27 4.36 1.66
N GLY A 125 -24.10 5.34 1.34
CA GLY A 125 -25.41 5.55 1.93
C GLY A 125 -26.41 4.52 1.39
N GLY A 126 -26.60 3.42 2.15
CA GLY A 126 -27.43 2.29 1.73
C GLY A 126 -28.93 2.56 1.73
N THR A 127 -29.39 3.66 2.35
CA THR A 127 -30.82 4.04 2.40
C THR A 127 -30.99 5.51 2.05
N ASP A 128 -32.21 5.88 1.60
CA ASP A 128 -32.52 7.28 1.28
C ASP A 128 -32.40 8.17 2.51
N TYR A 129 -32.72 7.67 3.70
CA TYR A 129 -32.51 8.39 4.96
C TYR A 129 -31.06 8.76 5.19
N ILE A 130 -30.13 7.81 5.01
CA ILE A 130 -28.69 8.08 5.17
C ILE A 130 -28.20 9.11 4.15
N ARG A 131 -28.66 9.02 2.89
CA ARG A 131 -28.29 9.98 1.84
C ARG A 131 -28.81 11.39 2.17
N HIS A 132 -30.07 11.47 2.66
CA HIS A 132 -30.61 12.72 3.13
C HIS A 132 -29.81 13.31 4.30
N CYS A 133 -29.34 12.48 5.23
CA CYS A 133 -28.43 12.93 6.28
C CYS A 133 -27.11 13.50 5.70
N PHE A 134 -26.55 12.91 4.64
CA PHE A 134 -25.36 13.46 3.98
C PHE A 134 -25.62 14.88 3.44
N GLU A 135 -26.78 15.12 2.84
CA GLU A 135 -27.18 16.46 2.36
C GLU A 135 -27.35 17.44 3.51
N GLU A 136 -28.08 17.07 4.57
CA GLU A 136 -28.35 17.91 5.73
C GLU A 136 -27.08 18.34 6.47
N TYR A 137 -26.10 17.44 6.56
CA TYR A 137 -24.81 17.74 7.18
C TYR A 137 -23.80 18.38 6.23
N ASN A 138 -24.21 18.70 5.00
CA ASN A 138 -23.34 19.23 3.95
C ASN A 138 -22.05 18.40 3.80
N ALA A 139 -22.22 17.08 3.78
CA ALA A 139 -21.12 16.12 3.69
C ALA A 139 -20.52 16.11 2.27
N GLN A 140 -19.22 15.89 2.17
CA GLN A 140 -18.52 15.75 0.89
C GLN A 140 -18.91 14.42 0.22
N THR A 141 -19.86 14.45 -0.70
CA THR A 141 -20.35 13.29 -1.43
C THR A 141 -19.85 13.25 -2.87
N ASP A 142 -20.07 12.10 -3.52
CA ASP A 142 -19.97 11.98 -4.97
C ASP A 142 -21.14 12.71 -5.68
N ASP A 143 -21.07 12.82 -7.01
CA ASP A 143 -22.10 13.52 -7.81
C ASP A 143 -23.51 12.92 -7.67
N SER A 144 -23.62 11.67 -7.21
CA SER A 144 -24.90 11.00 -6.99
C SER A 144 -25.46 11.19 -5.57
N GLY A 145 -24.70 11.79 -4.64
CA GLY A 145 -25.04 11.90 -3.23
C GLY A 145 -25.02 10.56 -2.47
N ARG A 146 -24.53 9.50 -3.09
CA ARG A 146 -24.59 8.14 -2.54
C ARG A 146 -23.34 7.75 -1.76
N TYR A 147 -22.18 8.23 -2.17
CA TYR A 147 -20.90 7.95 -1.55
C TYR A 147 -20.38 9.16 -0.80
N PHE A 148 -19.99 8.96 0.44
CA PHE A 148 -19.45 9.98 1.31
C PHE A 148 -18.05 9.61 1.76
N THR A 149 -17.11 10.58 1.75
CA THR A 149 -15.75 10.35 2.23
C THR A 149 -15.48 11.09 3.54
N LEU A 150 -15.14 10.30 4.56
CA LEU A 150 -14.47 10.78 5.76
C LEU A 150 -12.97 10.78 5.51
N TYR A 151 -12.28 11.85 5.87
CA TYR A 151 -10.84 11.91 5.76
C TYR A 151 -10.20 12.61 6.96
N LYS A 152 -8.96 12.20 7.25
CA LYS A 152 -8.08 12.88 8.17
C LYS A 152 -6.87 13.36 7.39
N ARG A 153 -6.72 14.69 7.28
CA ARG A 153 -5.70 15.31 6.42
C ARG A 153 -4.27 14.96 6.82
N TRP A 154 -4.03 14.74 8.11
CA TRP A 154 -2.71 14.49 8.65
C TRP A 154 -2.68 13.17 9.43
N HIS A 155 -1.94 12.20 8.92
CA HIS A 155 -1.55 10.99 9.63
C HIS A 155 -0.06 11.13 9.97
N LEU A 156 0.22 11.51 11.23
CA LEU A 156 1.57 11.84 11.68
C LEU A 156 2.12 10.71 12.53
N ILE A 157 3.03 9.94 11.94
CA ILE A 157 3.70 8.81 12.60
C ILE A 157 4.39 9.29 13.89
N GLY A 158 4.19 8.54 14.97
CA GLY A 158 4.74 8.85 16.29
C GLY A 158 3.84 9.76 17.13
N LEU A 159 3.22 10.79 16.56
CA LEU A 159 2.29 11.65 17.31
C LEU A 159 0.99 10.94 17.71
N GLU A 160 0.59 9.94 16.96
CA GLU A 160 -0.65 9.17 17.18
C GLU A 160 -0.43 7.88 17.97
N VAL A 161 0.82 7.47 18.22
CA VAL A 161 1.13 6.22 18.94
C VAL A 161 0.55 6.20 20.36
N GLY A 162 0.42 7.38 20.98
CA GLY A 162 -0.20 7.53 22.30
C GLY A 162 -1.61 6.96 22.38
N MET A 163 -2.38 7.00 21.28
CA MET A 163 -3.71 6.39 21.20
C MET A 163 -3.64 4.87 21.31
N SER A 164 -2.67 4.24 20.65
CA SER A 164 -2.47 2.78 20.73
C SER A 164 -2.00 2.37 22.13
N VAL A 165 -1.07 3.12 22.73
CA VAL A 165 -0.62 2.88 24.11
C VAL A 165 -1.78 3.00 25.10
N ALA A 166 -2.57 4.06 25.00
CA ALA A 166 -3.73 4.28 25.87
C ALA A 166 -4.81 3.20 25.67
N SER A 167 -5.08 2.77 24.44
CA SER A 167 -6.03 1.70 24.16
C SER A 167 -5.64 0.39 24.87
N VAL A 168 -4.37 -0.01 24.75
CA VAL A 168 -3.87 -1.21 25.42
C VAL A 168 -3.85 -1.03 26.94
N ALA A 169 -3.30 0.09 27.44
CA ALA A 169 -3.12 0.30 28.87
C ALA A 169 -4.44 0.46 29.65
N LEU A 170 -5.44 1.13 29.06
CA LEU A 170 -6.68 1.46 29.74
C LEU A 170 -7.83 0.47 29.45
N ARG A 171 -7.82 -0.15 28.25
CA ARG A 171 -8.91 -1.03 27.82
C ARG A 171 -8.49 -2.47 27.55
N GLY A 172 -7.18 -2.76 27.49
CA GLY A 172 -6.69 -4.07 27.10
C GLY A 172 -6.94 -4.43 25.63
N GLU A 173 -7.17 -3.43 24.77
CA GLU A 173 -7.58 -3.61 23.38
C GLU A 173 -6.50 -3.10 22.40
N PRO A 174 -6.11 -3.85 21.37
CA PRO A 174 -5.27 -3.33 20.31
C PRO A 174 -6.05 -2.33 19.46
N THR A 175 -5.38 -1.35 18.85
CA THR A 175 -5.99 -0.41 17.89
C THR A 175 -6.21 -1.02 16.51
N GLY A 176 -5.62 -2.16 16.24
CA GLY A 176 -5.80 -2.96 15.05
C GLY A 176 -5.00 -4.25 15.15
N VAL A 177 -5.55 -5.33 14.61
CA VAL A 177 -4.91 -6.65 14.55
C VAL A 177 -5.35 -7.33 13.25
N ALA A 178 -4.47 -8.12 12.66
CA ALA A 178 -4.83 -8.92 11.50
C ALA A 178 -5.92 -9.94 11.89
N THR A 179 -7.02 -9.94 11.13
CA THR A 179 -8.18 -10.84 11.30
C THR A 179 -8.24 -11.92 10.23
N GLY A 180 -7.39 -11.82 9.20
CA GLY A 180 -7.30 -12.78 8.11
C GLY A 180 -6.13 -12.47 7.20
N TRP A 181 -5.85 -13.35 6.26
CA TRP A 181 -4.79 -13.18 5.26
C TRP A 181 -5.38 -12.89 3.88
N ARG A 182 -5.55 -11.61 3.56
CA ARG A 182 -6.17 -11.09 2.33
C ARG A 182 -5.16 -10.50 1.38
N ALA A 183 -4.09 -9.96 1.94
CA ALA A 183 -3.08 -9.21 1.20
C ALA A 183 -1.68 -9.66 1.57
N ASP A 184 -0.79 -9.56 0.60
CA ASP A 184 0.64 -9.78 0.74
C ASP A 184 1.41 -8.71 -0.03
N VAL A 185 2.68 -8.49 0.31
CA VAL A 185 3.56 -7.57 -0.41
C VAL A 185 4.72 -8.36 -0.98
N VAL A 186 4.72 -8.51 -2.29
CA VAL A 186 5.69 -9.33 -3.02
C VAL A 186 6.83 -8.47 -3.55
N ALA A 187 8.07 -8.91 -3.35
CA ALA A 187 9.25 -8.31 -3.93
C ALA A 187 9.15 -8.31 -5.45
N THR A 188 9.32 -7.16 -6.07
CA THR A 188 9.21 -6.96 -7.52
C THR A 188 10.47 -6.27 -8.02
N ALA A 189 11.07 -6.78 -9.08
CA ALA A 189 12.34 -6.27 -9.61
C ALA A 189 12.20 -4.83 -10.15
N LYS A 190 13.08 -3.93 -9.71
CA LYS A 190 13.14 -2.53 -10.21
C LYS A 190 13.81 -2.43 -11.59
N ARG A 191 14.67 -3.36 -11.90
CA ARG A 191 15.46 -3.48 -13.12
C ARG A 191 15.70 -4.95 -13.46
N ASP A 192 16.30 -5.23 -14.58
CA ASP A 192 16.78 -6.57 -14.87
C ASP A 192 17.85 -6.97 -13.84
N LEU A 193 17.68 -8.10 -13.21
CA LEU A 193 18.54 -8.66 -12.17
C LEU A 193 19.18 -9.95 -12.68
N GLN A 194 20.45 -10.19 -12.32
CA GLN A 194 21.23 -11.35 -12.76
C GLN A 194 21.48 -12.32 -11.60
N PRO A 195 21.69 -13.62 -11.91
CA PRO A 195 22.12 -14.59 -10.91
C PRO A 195 23.39 -14.13 -10.20
N GLY A 196 23.43 -14.31 -8.88
CA GLY A 196 24.54 -13.88 -8.03
C GLY A 196 24.38 -12.50 -7.41
N GLU A 197 23.49 -11.64 -7.93
CA GLU A 197 23.15 -10.38 -7.28
C GLU A 197 22.50 -10.63 -5.93
N VAL A 198 22.72 -9.72 -4.99
CA VAL A 198 22.12 -9.75 -3.65
C VAL A 198 21.00 -8.75 -3.59
N LEU A 199 19.83 -9.20 -3.16
CA LEU A 199 18.67 -8.34 -2.94
C LEU A 199 18.91 -7.49 -1.71
N ASP A 200 18.57 -6.21 -1.79
CA ASP A 200 18.79 -5.23 -0.73
C ASP A 200 17.49 -4.73 -0.06
N GLY A 201 16.37 -5.34 -0.44
CA GLY A 201 15.08 -5.20 0.21
C GLY A 201 14.36 -3.87 0.02
N GLU A 202 13.52 -3.54 0.98
CA GLU A 202 12.65 -2.37 0.97
C GLU A 202 13.43 -1.07 0.78
N GLY A 203 12.99 -0.25 -0.18
CA GLY A 203 13.58 1.05 -0.47
C GLY A 203 14.97 1.01 -1.07
N GLY A 204 15.47 -0.16 -1.47
CA GLY A 204 16.80 -0.36 -2.06
C GLY A 204 16.88 -0.13 -3.56
N TYR A 205 17.87 -0.78 -4.19
CA TYR A 205 18.20 -0.66 -5.61
C TYR A 205 17.63 -1.80 -6.45
N THR A 206 17.34 -2.95 -5.82
CA THR A 206 17.02 -4.19 -6.54
C THR A 206 15.52 -4.44 -6.66
N VAL A 207 14.78 -4.26 -5.56
CA VAL A 207 13.36 -4.58 -5.49
C VAL A 207 12.53 -3.48 -4.85
N TRP A 208 11.23 -3.49 -5.14
CA TRP A 208 10.20 -2.74 -4.45
C TRP A 208 9.04 -3.67 -4.08
N GLY A 209 8.17 -3.23 -3.18
CA GLY A 209 7.06 -4.04 -2.69
C GLY A 209 5.77 -3.79 -3.47
N LYS A 210 5.30 -4.78 -4.21
CA LYS A 210 4.02 -4.73 -4.91
C LYS A 210 2.93 -5.41 -4.09
N LEU A 211 1.84 -4.68 -3.84
CA LEU A 211 0.65 -5.23 -3.19
C LEU A 211 0.00 -6.29 -4.08
N GLN A 212 -0.32 -7.44 -3.51
CA GLN A 212 -0.99 -8.54 -4.19
C GLN A 212 -2.10 -9.13 -3.31
N PRO A 213 -3.17 -9.68 -3.88
CA PRO A 213 -4.04 -10.60 -3.16
C PRO A 213 -3.23 -11.76 -2.60
N ALA A 214 -3.45 -12.14 -1.34
CA ALA A 214 -2.69 -13.19 -0.68
C ALA A 214 -2.77 -14.53 -1.44
N ALA A 215 -3.95 -14.89 -1.95
CA ALA A 215 -4.13 -16.08 -2.75
C ALA A 215 -3.25 -16.09 -4.01
N ARG A 216 -3.12 -14.93 -4.68
CA ARG A 216 -2.24 -14.80 -5.84
C ARG A 216 -0.77 -14.91 -5.46
N SER A 217 -0.36 -14.25 -4.36
CA SER A 217 1.03 -14.35 -3.85
C SER A 217 1.42 -15.79 -3.59
N VAL A 218 0.56 -16.55 -2.92
CA VAL A 218 0.79 -17.97 -2.66
C VAL A 218 0.82 -18.78 -3.95
N ALA A 219 -0.13 -18.56 -4.86
CA ALA A 219 -0.22 -19.30 -6.12
C ALA A 219 1.03 -19.13 -7.01
N ILE A 220 1.67 -17.97 -7.00
CA ILE A 220 2.91 -17.75 -7.74
C ILE A 220 4.17 -18.11 -6.95
N GLY A 221 4.04 -18.51 -5.68
CA GLY A 221 5.19 -18.69 -4.80
C GLY A 221 5.95 -17.39 -4.52
N GLY A 222 5.23 -16.27 -4.39
CA GLY A 222 5.80 -14.92 -4.29
C GLY A 222 6.73 -14.75 -3.09
N LEU A 223 7.90 -14.15 -3.31
CA LEU A 223 8.85 -13.80 -2.25
C LEU A 223 8.35 -12.57 -1.48
N PRO A 224 8.03 -12.69 -0.18
CA PRO A 224 7.63 -11.53 0.61
C PRO A 224 8.75 -10.48 0.65
N LEU A 225 8.39 -9.21 0.48
CA LEU A 225 9.36 -8.11 0.50
C LEU A 225 10.21 -8.10 1.78
N GLY A 226 9.60 -8.38 2.93
CA GLY A 226 10.31 -8.43 4.22
C GLY A 226 11.37 -9.52 4.33
N LEU A 227 11.39 -10.49 3.41
CA LEU A 227 12.39 -11.56 3.32
C LEU A 227 13.34 -11.40 2.13
N ALA A 228 13.26 -10.27 1.41
CA ALA A 228 14.10 -9.96 0.26
C ALA A 228 15.35 -9.11 0.63
N HIS A 229 15.86 -9.26 1.86
CA HIS A 229 17.07 -8.60 2.35
C HIS A 229 18.23 -9.57 2.43
N ASP A 230 19.37 -9.19 1.91
CA ASP A 230 20.62 -9.95 1.95
C ASP A 230 20.51 -11.38 1.37
N VAL A 231 19.62 -11.53 0.41
CA VAL A 231 19.31 -12.82 -0.24
C VAL A 231 19.86 -12.82 -1.66
N ARG A 232 20.57 -13.88 -2.03
CA ARG A 232 21.23 -14.01 -3.34
C ARG A 232 20.28 -14.58 -4.38
N LEU A 233 20.22 -13.96 -5.56
CA LEU A 233 19.53 -14.48 -6.74
C LEU A 233 20.23 -15.71 -7.31
N VAL A 234 19.46 -16.70 -7.73
CA VAL A 234 19.91 -17.92 -8.42
C VAL A 234 19.44 -18.00 -9.87
N ARG A 235 18.48 -17.15 -10.27
CA ARG A 235 17.96 -17.05 -11.63
C ARG A 235 17.88 -15.58 -12.07
N PRO A 236 17.90 -15.28 -13.39
CA PRO A 236 17.65 -13.95 -13.88
C PRO A 236 16.18 -13.56 -13.66
N VAL A 237 15.92 -12.30 -13.32
CA VAL A 237 14.56 -11.75 -13.15
C VAL A 237 14.47 -10.45 -13.91
N ALA A 238 13.49 -10.32 -14.80
CA ALA A 238 13.29 -9.11 -15.60
C ALA A 238 12.66 -7.98 -14.77
N ALA A 239 12.92 -6.73 -15.16
CA ALA A 239 12.30 -5.55 -14.59
C ALA A 239 10.77 -5.68 -14.55
N GLY A 240 10.15 -5.34 -13.39
CA GLY A 240 8.71 -5.42 -13.17
C GLY A 240 8.17 -6.82 -12.86
N GLN A 241 8.98 -7.87 -12.93
CA GLN A 241 8.58 -9.20 -12.49
C GLN A 241 8.57 -9.32 -10.97
N CYS A 242 7.53 -10.00 -10.44
CA CYS A 242 7.50 -10.44 -9.05
C CYS A 242 8.51 -11.58 -8.86
N LEU A 243 9.33 -11.49 -7.84
CA LEU A 243 10.23 -12.56 -7.44
C LEU A 243 9.47 -13.67 -6.72
N THR A 244 9.97 -14.88 -6.86
CA THR A 244 9.44 -16.09 -6.21
C THR A 244 10.49 -16.71 -5.30
N TRP A 245 10.06 -17.66 -4.45
CA TRP A 245 10.97 -18.45 -3.62
C TRP A 245 12.05 -19.17 -4.44
N ASP A 246 11.70 -19.56 -5.66
CA ASP A 246 12.61 -20.28 -6.56
C ASP A 246 13.69 -19.39 -7.19
N ASP A 247 13.55 -18.09 -7.14
CA ASP A 247 14.51 -17.15 -7.73
C ASP A 247 15.69 -16.85 -6.79
N VAL A 248 15.61 -17.29 -5.52
CA VAL A 248 16.57 -16.91 -4.48
C VAL A 248 17.13 -18.12 -3.71
N ALA A 249 18.38 -17.99 -3.27
CA ALA A 249 18.99 -18.90 -2.30
C ALA A 249 18.62 -18.46 -0.87
N MET A 250 17.45 -18.90 -0.40
CA MET A 250 16.93 -18.53 0.91
C MET A 250 17.56 -19.34 2.04
N ASP A 251 18.00 -18.66 3.11
CA ASP A 251 18.37 -19.33 4.37
C ASP A 251 17.11 -19.78 5.12
N THR A 252 16.80 -21.06 5.00
CA THR A 252 15.62 -21.69 5.62
C THR A 252 15.73 -21.87 7.14
N SER A 253 16.91 -21.64 7.72
CA SER A 253 17.14 -21.74 9.17
C SER A 253 16.66 -20.51 9.95
N THR A 254 16.42 -19.39 9.27
CA THR A 254 15.98 -18.15 9.91
C THR A 254 14.56 -18.28 10.47
N ARG A 255 14.35 -17.75 11.67
CA ARG A 255 13.02 -17.76 12.31
C ARG A 255 11.96 -17.05 11.48
N ALA A 256 12.31 -15.98 10.78
CA ALA A 256 11.40 -15.24 9.90
C ALA A 256 10.90 -16.12 8.73
N PHE A 257 11.79 -16.86 8.08
CA PHE A 257 11.40 -17.82 7.04
C PHE A 257 10.48 -18.90 7.61
N GLN A 258 10.85 -19.50 8.75
CA GLN A 258 10.09 -20.58 9.38
C GLN A 258 8.66 -20.13 9.74
N ILE A 259 8.52 -18.94 10.37
CA ILE A 259 7.20 -18.36 10.71
C ILE A 259 6.39 -18.13 9.43
N ARG A 260 7.01 -17.60 8.36
CA ARG A 260 6.30 -17.41 7.10
C ARG A 260 5.80 -18.72 6.52
N LYS A 261 6.60 -19.79 6.52
CA LYS A 261 6.18 -21.10 6.03
C LYS A 261 5.14 -21.76 6.92
N GLU A 262 5.24 -21.59 8.23
CA GLU A 262 4.22 -22.00 9.18
C GLU A 262 2.88 -21.28 8.91
N MET A 263 2.93 -19.97 8.67
CA MET A 263 1.76 -19.19 8.30
C MET A 263 1.13 -19.69 6.99
N GLU A 264 1.92 -19.97 5.95
CA GLU A 264 1.45 -20.51 4.67
C GLU A 264 0.79 -21.89 4.84
N ALA A 265 1.27 -22.71 5.77
CA ALA A 265 0.72 -24.03 6.05
C ALA A 265 -0.58 -24.00 6.88
N LEU A 266 -0.69 -23.04 7.81
CA LEU A 266 -1.81 -22.94 8.75
C LEU A 266 -2.97 -22.09 8.24
N LEU A 267 -2.68 -21.06 7.44
CA LEU A 267 -3.66 -20.10 6.97
C LEU A 267 -3.95 -20.33 5.49
N THR A 268 -5.19 -20.65 5.18
CA THR A 268 -5.65 -20.57 3.79
C THR A 268 -5.87 -19.09 3.46
N PRO A 269 -5.19 -18.52 2.42
CA PRO A 269 -5.48 -17.18 1.98
C PRO A 269 -6.96 -17.04 1.64
N GLU A 270 -7.58 -15.97 2.11
CA GLU A 270 -8.99 -15.73 1.75
C GLU A 270 -9.10 -15.55 0.24
N ALA A 271 -10.01 -16.28 -0.36
CA ALA A 271 -10.36 -16.11 -1.75
C ALA A 271 -10.86 -14.67 -1.98
N GLU A 272 -10.55 -14.11 -3.14
CA GLU A 272 -11.13 -12.81 -3.49
C GLU A 272 -12.65 -12.86 -3.35
N PRO A 273 -13.27 -11.94 -2.57
CA PRO A 273 -14.72 -11.93 -2.45
C PRO A 273 -15.32 -11.78 -3.84
N ALA A 274 -16.32 -12.58 -4.15
CA ALA A 274 -17.10 -12.37 -5.35
C ALA A 274 -17.62 -10.92 -5.38
N ALA A 275 -17.58 -10.28 -6.56
CA ALA A 275 -18.09 -8.93 -6.69
C ALA A 275 -19.50 -8.87 -6.08
N LEU A 276 -19.68 -8.04 -5.06
CA LEU A 276 -20.99 -7.76 -4.51
C LEU A 276 -21.82 -7.18 -5.66
N LYS A 277 -22.88 -7.90 -6.06
CA LYS A 277 -23.82 -7.49 -7.11
C LYS A 277 -24.61 -6.27 -6.71
#